data_dc571a952731874364dba8f96cbc327f
#
_entry.id   dc571a952731874364dba8f96cbc327f
#
_cell.length_a   1.000
_cell.length_b   1.000
_cell.length_c   1.000
_cell.angle_alpha   90.00
_cell.angle_beta   90.00
_cell.angle_gamma   90.00
#
_symmetry.space_group_name_H-M   'P 1'
#
loop_
_entity.id
_entity.type
_entity.pdbx_description
1 polymer ?
#
loop_
_entity_poly.entity_id
_entity_poly.type
_entity_poly.pdbx_seq_one_letter_code
_entity_poly.pdbx_strand_id
1 'polypeptide(L)'
;MQYNEDARRREIRKGEHRNMDYEKLIATLSRKGYHGYFCKDSAAAKKLVMEELLAGVRSIGKGGSASLRECGIWDALLEQDARTDEERIELFSTTLYNSQGKDPQIALEKGMTADAYICSTNAMTEGGTFINIDGVGNRVGAMIYGPKKVILVVGKNKIFPDYETAWDHLKNVTCPKHSLHGSGKSACAKAGRCVDCDNDNRMCCITSILDRALPDREYHIVIVDEELGY
;
A
#
# COMPACT_ATOMS: atom_id res chain seq x y z
N MET A 1 33.78 -16.39 2.30
CA MET A 1 33.54 -15.08 2.95
C MET A 1 32.17 -15.11 3.58
N GLN A 2 32.08 -15.45 4.86
CA GLN A 2 30.85 -15.38 5.63
C GLN A 2 30.63 -13.89 5.95
N TYR A 3 29.84 -13.22 5.12
CA TYR A 3 29.44 -11.83 5.38
C TYR A 3 28.56 -11.86 6.64
N ASN A 4 28.92 -11.02 7.61
CA ASN A 4 28.30 -11.00 8.93
C ASN A 4 26.85 -10.50 8.83
N GLU A 5 25.92 -11.43 8.59
CA GLU A 5 24.47 -11.18 8.51
C GLU A 5 23.92 -10.47 9.76
N ASP A 6 24.51 -10.73 10.93
CA ASP A 6 24.10 -10.08 12.17
C ASP A 6 24.52 -8.61 12.26
N ALA A 7 25.65 -8.23 11.67
CA ALA A 7 26.06 -6.83 11.59
C ALA A 7 25.15 -6.06 10.62
N ARG A 8 24.82 -6.66 9.47
CA ARG A 8 23.87 -6.10 8.49
C ARG A 8 22.45 -5.94 9.08
N ARG A 9 21.99 -6.92 9.85
CA ARG A 9 20.71 -6.85 10.59
C ARG A 9 20.70 -5.77 11.68
N ARG A 10 21.84 -5.49 12.32
CA ARG A 10 21.99 -4.40 13.29
C ARG A 10 21.99 -3.03 12.62
N GLU A 11 22.55 -2.91 11.42
CA GLU A 11 22.52 -1.68 10.63
C GLU A 11 21.12 -1.39 10.08
N ILE A 12 20.40 -2.41 9.61
CA ILE A 12 19.00 -2.29 9.18
C ILE A 12 18.12 -1.81 10.35
N ARG A 13 18.31 -2.36 11.57
CA ARG A 13 17.60 -1.89 12.78
C ARG A 13 18.00 -0.49 13.25
N LYS A 14 19.22 -0.03 12.94
CA LYS A 14 19.65 1.35 13.24
C LYS A 14 19.10 2.37 12.25
N GLY A 15 18.56 1.95 11.11
CA GLY A 15 17.86 2.81 10.16
C GLY A 15 16.51 3.33 10.64
N GLU A 16 15.99 2.80 11.74
CA GLU A 16 14.66 3.11 12.29
C GLU A 16 14.50 4.56 12.84
N HIS A 17 15.59 5.37 12.90
CA HIS A 17 15.53 6.78 13.34
C HIS A 17 16.26 7.74 12.39
N ARG A 18 16.25 7.44 11.09
CA ARG A 18 16.77 8.41 10.12
C ARG A 18 15.82 9.60 10.03
N ASN A 19 16.35 10.78 10.25
CA ASN A 19 15.63 12.01 9.93
C ASN A 19 15.46 12.06 8.41
N MET A 20 14.27 11.70 7.92
CA MET A 20 13.97 11.60 6.48
C MET A 20 13.77 13.02 5.92
N ASP A 21 14.42 13.30 4.81
CA ASP A 21 14.22 14.53 4.06
C ASP A 21 12.98 14.37 3.14
N TYR A 22 11.83 14.69 3.69
CA TYR A 22 10.56 14.58 2.97
C TYR A 22 10.46 15.53 1.77
N GLU A 23 11.09 16.70 1.82
CA GLU A 23 11.09 17.65 0.68
C GLU A 23 11.86 17.05 -0.50
N LYS A 24 13.03 16.48 -0.25
CA LYS A 24 13.82 15.77 -1.25
C LYS A 24 13.07 14.57 -1.82
N LEU A 25 12.36 13.81 -0.95
CA LEU A 25 11.57 12.66 -1.38
C LEU A 25 10.43 13.08 -2.31
N ILE A 26 9.66 14.12 -1.95
CA ILE A 26 8.59 14.67 -2.79
C ILE A 26 9.13 15.18 -4.13
N ALA A 27 10.26 15.89 -4.13
CA ALA A 27 10.91 16.33 -5.35
C ALA A 27 11.33 15.13 -6.23
N THR A 28 11.80 14.04 -5.62
CA THR A 28 12.14 12.81 -6.34
C THR A 28 10.91 12.14 -6.96
N LEU A 29 9.81 12.04 -6.22
CA LEU A 29 8.53 11.53 -6.71
C LEU A 29 8.02 12.36 -7.89
N SER A 30 8.07 13.68 -7.78
CA SER A 30 7.65 14.60 -8.86
C SER A 30 8.45 14.38 -10.15
N ARG A 31 9.78 14.23 -10.08
CA ARG A 31 10.62 13.92 -11.25
C ARG A 31 10.27 12.59 -11.92
N LYS A 32 9.69 11.66 -11.16
CA LYS A 32 9.20 10.37 -11.66
C LYS A 32 7.74 10.39 -12.12
N GLY A 33 7.10 11.56 -12.09
CA GLY A 33 5.72 11.76 -12.56
C GLY A 33 4.65 11.43 -11.51
N TYR A 34 5.03 11.25 -10.24
CA TYR A 34 4.09 11.06 -9.14
C TYR A 34 3.73 12.40 -8.49
N HIS A 35 2.51 12.52 -7.99
CA HIS A 35 2.09 13.62 -7.11
C HIS A 35 2.35 13.22 -5.65
N GLY A 36 3.43 13.73 -5.06
CA GLY A 36 3.80 13.44 -3.67
C GLY A 36 3.21 14.46 -2.69
N TYR A 37 2.71 13.98 -1.55
CA TYR A 37 2.18 14.81 -0.46
C TYR A 37 2.78 14.34 0.85
N PHE A 38 3.16 15.29 1.71
CA PHE A 38 3.60 15.00 3.07
C PHE A 38 2.49 15.36 4.06
N CYS A 39 2.17 14.42 4.93
CA CYS A 39 1.23 14.59 6.02
C CYS A 39 1.93 14.28 7.35
N LYS A 40 1.86 15.20 8.29
CA LYS A 40 2.50 15.05 9.60
C LYS A 40 1.90 13.92 10.45
N ASP A 41 0.64 13.58 10.20
CA ASP A 41 -0.13 12.57 10.93
C ASP A 41 -1.26 11.97 10.07
N SER A 42 -1.89 10.93 10.60
CA SER A 42 -3.03 10.24 9.99
C SER A 42 -4.23 11.14 9.78
N ALA A 43 -4.47 12.11 10.66
CA ALA A 43 -5.60 13.03 10.54
C ALA A 43 -5.42 13.97 9.33
N ALA A 44 -4.21 14.50 9.13
CA ALA A 44 -3.88 15.31 7.96
C ALA A 44 -3.99 14.50 6.66
N ALA A 45 -3.52 13.24 6.67
CA ALA A 45 -3.63 12.35 5.52
C ALA A 45 -5.09 12.01 5.19
N LYS A 46 -5.91 11.69 6.20
CA LYS A 46 -7.35 11.46 6.03
C LYS A 46 -8.02 12.68 5.41
N LYS A 47 -7.75 13.88 5.95
CA LYS A 47 -8.32 15.13 5.44
C LYS A 47 -7.96 15.36 3.98
N LEU A 48 -6.68 15.27 3.62
CA LEU A 48 -6.19 15.41 2.24
C LEU A 48 -6.90 14.43 1.29
N VAL A 49 -6.96 13.15 1.67
CA VAL A 49 -7.58 12.13 0.82
C VAL A 49 -9.06 12.41 0.63
N MET A 50 -9.80 12.64 1.71
CA MET A 50 -11.26 12.73 1.64
C MET A 50 -11.75 14.05 1.05
N GLU A 51 -11.10 15.19 1.37
CA GLU A 51 -11.57 16.51 0.97
C GLU A 51 -10.98 16.99 -0.37
N GLU A 52 -9.77 16.55 -0.72
CA GLU A 52 -9.07 17.05 -1.91
C GLU A 52 -8.91 15.97 -3.00
N LEU A 53 -8.31 14.81 -2.67
CA LEU A 53 -7.98 13.82 -3.69
C LEU A 53 -9.22 13.07 -4.20
N LEU A 54 -10.24 12.91 -3.36
CA LEU A 54 -11.51 12.29 -3.74
C LEU A 54 -12.57 13.29 -4.22
N ALA A 55 -12.24 14.58 -4.35
CA ALA A 55 -13.16 15.57 -4.90
C ALA A 55 -13.60 15.18 -6.32
N GLY A 56 -14.90 15.08 -6.54
CA GLY A 56 -15.49 14.70 -7.83
C GLY A 56 -15.44 13.20 -8.16
N VAL A 57 -14.85 12.36 -7.31
CA VAL A 57 -14.86 10.90 -7.45
C VAL A 57 -16.24 10.36 -7.07
N ARG A 58 -16.82 9.48 -7.90
CA ARG A 58 -18.14 8.86 -7.67
C ARG A 58 -18.02 7.38 -7.29
N SER A 59 -16.94 6.75 -7.69
CA SER A 59 -16.68 5.34 -7.42
C SER A 59 -15.20 5.09 -7.09
N ILE A 60 -14.95 4.20 -6.12
CA ILE A 60 -13.59 3.91 -5.67
C ILE A 60 -13.39 2.42 -5.41
N GLY A 61 -12.37 1.84 -6.04
CA GLY A 61 -11.84 0.54 -5.71
C GLY A 61 -10.87 0.61 -4.53
N LYS A 62 -10.92 -0.36 -3.62
CA LYS A 62 -10.02 -0.40 -2.47
C LYS A 62 -9.33 -1.75 -2.35
N GLY A 63 -7.99 -1.73 -2.34
CA GLY A 63 -7.16 -2.87 -1.99
C GLY A 63 -7.12 -3.16 -0.49
N GLY A 64 -6.77 -4.39 -0.13
CA GLY A 64 -6.49 -4.73 1.27
C GLY A 64 -5.36 -3.87 1.82
N SER A 65 -5.59 -3.14 2.93
CA SER A 65 -4.60 -2.23 3.51
C SER A 65 -4.85 -2.00 5.00
N ALA A 66 -3.89 -2.39 5.83
CA ALA A 66 -3.86 -2.03 7.24
C ALA A 66 -3.66 -0.52 7.40
N SER A 67 -2.80 0.09 6.59
CA SER A 67 -2.51 1.53 6.64
C SER A 67 -3.76 2.38 6.47
N LEU A 68 -4.70 2.03 5.57
CA LEU A 68 -5.95 2.77 5.41
C LEU A 68 -6.87 2.66 6.62
N ARG A 69 -6.84 1.52 7.34
CA ARG A 69 -7.60 1.35 8.59
C ARG A 69 -7.00 2.19 9.71
N GLU A 70 -5.71 2.07 9.92
CA GLU A 70 -4.98 2.77 10.98
C GLU A 70 -5.04 4.30 10.80
N CYS A 71 -5.05 4.77 9.56
CA CYS A 71 -5.21 6.18 9.20
C CYS A 71 -6.67 6.68 9.27
N GLY A 72 -7.64 5.81 9.56
CA GLY A 72 -9.07 6.16 9.63
C GLY A 72 -9.73 6.50 8.28
N ILE A 73 -9.03 6.25 7.17
CA ILE A 73 -9.57 6.46 5.81
C ILE A 73 -10.60 5.37 5.48
N TRP A 74 -10.41 4.15 5.95
CA TRP A 74 -11.36 3.06 5.74
C TRP A 74 -12.75 3.40 6.27
N ASP A 75 -12.84 3.90 7.50
CA ASP A 75 -14.11 4.26 8.13
C ASP A 75 -14.77 5.43 7.40
N ALA A 76 -13.98 6.43 7.00
CA ALA A 76 -14.50 7.55 6.22
C ALA A 76 -15.02 7.13 4.84
N LEU A 77 -14.41 6.15 4.17
CA LEU A 77 -14.93 5.60 2.92
C LEU A 77 -16.24 4.82 3.11
N LEU A 78 -16.40 4.11 4.23
CA LEU A 78 -17.67 3.46 4.58
C LEU A 78 -18.78 4.49 4.83
N GLU A 79 -18.46 5.59 5.51
CA GLU A 79 -19.40 6.70 5.73
C GLU A 79 -19.82 7.32 4.38
N GLN A 80 -18.88 7.51 3.44
CA GLN A 80 -19.19 8.02 2.10
C GLN A 80 -20.07 7.06 1.28
N ASP A 81 -19.81 5.75 1.34
CA ASP A 81 -20.65 4.76 0.64
C ASP A 81 -22.06 4.68 1.20
N ALA A 82 -22.23 4.92 2.50
CA ALA A 82 -23.53 4.91 3.17
C ALA A 82 -24.41 6.17 2.90
N ARG A 83 -23.85 7.21 2.27
CA ARG A 83 -24.61 8.43 1.90
C ARG A 83 -25.65 8.11 0.84
N THR A 84 -26.70 8.93 0.80
CA THR A 84 -27.80 8.84 -0.19
C THR A 84 -27.92 10.08 -1.09
N ASP A 85 -27.04 11.06 -0.87
CA ASP A 85 -26.99 12.31 -1.63
C ASP A 85 -26.01 12.24 -2.82
N GLU A 86 -25.87 13.35 -3.53
CA GLU A 86 -25.02 13.47 -4.71
C GLU A 86 -23.49 13.36 -4.40
N GLU A 87 -23.10 13.47 -3.13
CA GLU A 87 -21.72 13.36 -2.72
C GLU A 87 -21.32 11.92 -2.37
N ARG A 88 -22.23 10.95 -2.51
CA ARG A 88 -21.94 9.53 -2.30
C ARG A 88 -20.81 9.04 -3.21
N ILE A 89 -19.86 8.32 -2.61
CA ILE A 89 -18.83 7.58 -3.34
C ILE A 89 -19.11 6.09 -3.21
N GLU A 90 -19.42 5.40 -4.30
CA GLU A 90 -19.64 3.95 -4.29
C GLU A 90 -18.33 3.21 -4.05
N LEU A 91 -18.27 2.42 -2.97
CA LEU A 91 -17.04 1.73 -2.52
C LEU A 91 -17.01 0.26 -2.96
N PHE A 92 -16.02 -0.10 -3.75
CA PHE A 92 -15.76 -1.47 -4.17
C PHE A 92 -14.64 -2.09 -3.33
N SER A 93 -15.02 -2.91 -2.37
CA SER A 93 -14.10 -3.59 -1.46
C SER A 93 -14.59 -5.00 -1.17
N THR A 94 -13.72 -5.99 -1.27
CA THR A 94 -14.03 -7.38 -0.93
C THR A 94 -14.48 -7.53 0.52
N THR A 95 -13.89 -6.76 1.44
CA THR A 95 -14.29 -6.75 2.86
C THR A 95 -15.72 -6.27 3.04
N LEU A 96 -16.09 -5.16 2.38
CA LEU A 96 -17.46 -4.62 2.45
C LEU A 96 -18.46 -5.57 1.81
N TYR A 97 -18.18 -6.10 0.63
CA TYR A 97 -19.08 -7.02 -0.08
C TYR A 97 -19.30 -8.31 0.71
N ASN A 98 -18.25 -8.89 1.28
CA ASN A 98 -18.38 -10.06 2.17
C ASN A 98 -19.26 -9.76 3.39
N SER A 99 -19.10 -8.60 4.03
CA SER A 99 -19.94 -8.24 5.20
C SER A 99 -21.42 -8.03 4.85
N GLN A 100 -21.70 -7.70 3.58
CA GLN A 100 -23.06 -7.53 3.04
C GLN A 100 -23.64 -8.83 2.42
N GLY A 101 -22.91 -9.94 2.47
CA GLY A 101 -23.30 -11.19 1.81
C GLY A 101 -23.29 -11.13 0.28
N LYS A 102 -22.59 -10.16 -0.31
CA LYS A 102 -22.41 -10.00 -1.76
C LYS A 102 -21.16 -10.74 -2.23
N ASP A 103 -21.14 -11.11 -3.51
CA ASP A 103 -19.97 -11.73 -4.12
C ASP A 103 -18.78 -10.74 -4.15
N PRO A 104 -17.65 -11.06 -3.46
CA PRO A 104 -16.47 -10.21 -3.46
C PRO A 104 -15.81 -10.08 -4.83
N GLN A 105 -16.04 -11.01 -5.76
CA GLN A 105 -15.51 -10.94 -7.11
C GLN A 105 -16.06 -9.73 -7.86
N ILE A 106 -17.34 -9.38 -7.65
CA ILE A 106 -17.96 -8.19 -8.23
C ILE A 106 -17.25 -6.92 -7.76
N ALA A 107 -16.83 -6.85 -6.49
CA ALA A 107 -16.09 -5.71 -5.98
C ALA A 107 -14.70 -5.58 -6.65
N LEU A 108 -14.03 -6.70 -6.93
CA LEU A 108 -12.75 -6.69 -7.64
C LEU A 108 -12.91 -6.17 -9.06
N GLU A 109 -13.90 -6.68 -9.81
CA GLU A 109 -14.17 -6.30 -11.20
C GLU A 109 -14.56 -4.82 -11.32
N LYS A 110 -15.50 -4.36 -10.49
CA LYS A 110 -15.91 -2.96 -10.45
C LYS A 110 -14.80 -2.03 -9.98
N GLY A 111 -13.99 -2.47 -9.01
CA GLY A 111 -12.83 -1.72 -8.53
C GLY A 111 -11.76 -1.48 -9.61
N MET A 112 -11.66 -2.35 -10.61
CA MET A 112 -10.74 -2.17 -11.76
C MET A 112 -11.18 -1.06 -12.73
N THR A 113 -12.46 -0.70 -12.72
CA THR A 113 -13.07 0.27 -13.66
C THR A 113 -13.64 1.49 -12.94
N ALA A 114 -13.42 1.62 -11.63
CA ALA A 114 -13.85 2.77 -10.83
C ALA A 114 -13.13 4.06 -11.24
N ASP A 115 -13.62 5.22 -10.78
CA ASP A 115 -12.96 6.51 -11.04
C ASP A 115 -11.60 6.60 -10.37
N ALA A 116 -11.46 5.98 -9.18
CA ALA A 116 -10.21 5.96 -8.43
C ALA A 116 -9.94 4.59 -7.79
N TYR A 117 -8.68 4.34 -7.46
CA TYR A 117 -8.26 3.20 -6.67
C TYR A 117 -7.40 3.66 -5.50
N ILE A 118 -7.69 3.16 -4.29
CA ILE A 118 -6.93 3.49 -3.09
C ILE A 118 -6.37 2.25 -2.41
N CYS A 119 -5.10 2.27 -2.08
CA CYS A 119 -4.44 1.23 -1.30
C CYS A 119 -3.18 1.78 -0.60
N SER A 120 -2.29 0.89 -0.18
CA SER A 120 -0.94 1.21 0.24
C SER A 120 0.05 0.42 -0.61
N THR A 121 1.32 0.79 -0.58
CA THR A 121 2.43 -0.05 -1.09
C THR A 121 2.98 -0.94 0.04
N ASN A 122 3.67 -2.02 -0.32
CA ASN A 122 4.40 -2.80 0.68
C ASN A 122 5.73 -2.14 1.06
N ALA A 123 6.45 -1.58 0.09
CA ALA A 123 7.64 -0.79 0.33
C ALA A 123 7.81 0.28 -0.76
N MET A 124 8.54 1.33 -0.42
CA MET A 124 8.97 2.38 -1.32
C MET A 124 10.43 2.73 -1.01
N THR A 125 11.23 3.03 -2.03
CA THR A 125 12.58 3.56 -1.82
C THR A 125 12.58 5.08 -1.77
N GLU A 126 13.58 5.70 -1.13
CA GLU A 126 13.84 7.14 -1.21
C GLU A 126 14.07 7.61 -2.65
N GLY A 127 14.49 6.68 -3.53
CA GLY A 127 14.56 6.89 -4.98
C GLY A 127 13.22 6.89 -5.70
N GLY A 128 12.09 6.69 -5.01
CA GLY A 128 10.74 6.70 -5.59
C GLY A 128 10.39 5.45 -6.41
N THR A 129 10.93 4.30 -6.06
CA THR A 129 10.55 3.00 -6.62
C THR A 129 9.60 2.31 -5.64
N PHE A 130 8.45 1.84 -6.12
CA PHE A 130 7.46 1.11 -5.32
C PHE A 130 7.58 -0.38 -5.56
N ILE A 131 7.61 -1.17 -4.48
CA ILE A 131 7.74 -2.62 -4.52
C ILE A 131 6.51 -3.23 -3.84
N ASN A 132 5.81 -4.10 -4.56
CA ASN A 132 4.62 -4.74 -4.07
C ASN A 132 4.67 -6.25 -4.28
N ILE A 133 4.23 -6.98 -3.27
CA ILE A 133 4.05 -8.43 -3.31
C ILE A 133 2.57 -8.73 -3.12
N ASP A 134 2.01 -9.55 -4.01
CA ASP A 134 0.59 -9.91 -4.03
C ASP A 134 0.39 -11.42 -4.14
N GLY A 135 -0.74 -11.89 -3.63
CA GLY A 135 -1.15 -13.29 -3.76
C GLY A 135 -1.96 -13.56 -5.02
N VAL A 136 -2.94 -12.71 -5.29
CA VAL A 136 -3.91 -12.88 -6.38
C VAL A 136 -3.69 -11.91 -7.54
N GLY A 137 -3.02 -10.78 -7.27
CA GLY A 137 -2.71 -9.77 -8.28
C GLY A 137 -3.78 -8.67 -8.43
N ASN A 138 -4.88 -8.75 -7.71
CA ASN A 138 -5.97 -7.77 -7.81
C ASN A 138 -5.52 -6.35 -7.43
N ARG A 139 -4.73 -6.20 -6.35
CA ARG A 139 -4.23 -4.89 -5.91
C ARG A 139 -3.20 -4.33 -6.88
N VAL A 140 -2.20 -5.11 -7.25
CA VAL A 140 -1.16 -4.65 -8.19
C VAL A 140 -1.73 -4.45 -9.59
N GLY A 141 -2.68 -5.27 -10.03
CA GLY A 141 -3.39 -5.09 -11.30
C GLY A 141 -4.14 -3.76 -11.34
N ALA A 142 -4.88 -3.42 -10.28
CA ALA A 142 -5.57 -2.15 -10.16
C ALA A 142 -4.61 -0.95 -10.09
N MET A 143 -3.49 -1.08 -9.39
CA MET A 143 -2.44 -0.04 -9.35
C MET A 143 -1.81 0.22 -10.72
N ILE A 144 -1.62 -0.82 -11.53
CA ILE A 144 -0.88 -0.73 -12.81
C ILE A 144 -1.82 -0.45 -13.97
N TYR A 145 -2.96 -1.13 -14.04
CA TYR A 145 -3.86 -1.07 -15.20
C TYR A 145 -5.35 -0.87 -14.85
N GLY A 146 -5.68 -0.59 -13.60
CA GLY A 146 -7.03 -0.24 -13.16
C GLY A 146 -7.39 1.23 -13.41
N PRO A 147 -8.03 1.90 -12.46
CA PRO A 147 -8.41 3.30 -12.52
C PRO A 147 -7.25 4.23 -12.88
N LYS A 148 -7.57 5.33 -13.56
CA LYS A 148 -6.54 6.33 -13.92
C LYS A 148 -6.01 7.10 -12.71
N LYS A 149 -6.84 7.31 -11.70
CA LYS A 149 -6.44 7.93 -10.43
C LYS A 149 -6.13 6.84 -9.41
N VAL A 150 -4.87 6.77 -8.96
CA VAL A 150 -4.39 5.83 -7.96
C VAL A 150 -3.86 6.60 -6.75
N ILE A 151 -4.36 6.27 -5.55
CA ILE A 151 -3.95 6.90 -4.30
C ILE A 151 -3.24 5.86 -3.43
N LEU A 152 -1.98 6.12 -3.09
CA LEU A 152 -1.17 5.28 -2.22
C LEU A 152 -0.91 5.99 -0.90
N VAL A 153 -1.41 5.43 0.22
CA VAL A 153 -1.13 5.94 1.57
C VAL A 153 0.04 5.16 2.15
N VAL A 154 1.13 5.85 2.45
CA VAL A 154 2.43 5.26 2.78
C VAL A 154 2.92 5.78 4.13
N GLY A 155 2.93 4.93 5.15
CA GLY A 155 3.57 5.24 6.43
C GLY A 155 5.11 5.26 6.32
N LYS A 156 5.78 6.03 7.16
CA LYS A 156 7.26 6.18 7.14
C LYS A 156 8.01 4.86 7.28
N ASN A 157 7.42 3.88 7.99
CA ASN A 157 7.98 2.53 8.15
C ASN A 157 8.10 1.72 6.86
N LYS A 158 7.54 2.21 5.74
CA LYS A 158 7.59 1.58 4.42
C LYS A 158 8.56 2.25 3.46
N ILE A 159 9.33 3.24 3.92
CA ILE A 159 10.26 4.00 3.10
C ILE A 159 11.69 3.59 3.44
N PHE A 160 12.41 3.12 2.43
CA PHE A 160 13.75 2.53 2.57
C PHE A 160 14.77 3.28 1.71
N PRO A 161 16.06 3.29 2.11
CA PRO A 161 17.10 4.02 1.36
C PRO A 161 17.26 3.47 -0.06
N ASP A 162 17.14 2.16 -0.26
CA ASP A 162 17.39 1.47 -1.52
C ASP A 162 16.53 0.23 -1.70
N TYR A 163 16.64 -0.39 -2.89
CA TYR A 163 15.89 -1.58 -3.24
C TYR A 163 16.27 -2.81 -2.39
N GLU A 164 17.55 -3.00 -2.11
CA GLU A 164 18.02 -4.18 -1.38
C GLU A 164 17.48 -4.20 0.05
N THR A 165 17.54 -3.04 0.72
CA THR A 165 17.00 -2.86 2.07
C THR A 165 15.48 -3.05 2.09
N ALA A 166 14.77 -2.47 1.12
CA ALA A 166 13.33 -2.63 0.97
C ALA A 166 12.94 -4.10 0.73
N TRP A 167 13.66 -4.78 -0.16
CA TRP A 167 13.42 -6.18 -0.49
C TRP A 167 13.66 -7.12 0.68
N ASP A 168 14.76 -6.92 1.40
CA ASP A 168 15.07 -7.72 2.61
C ASP A 168 13.97 -7.54 3.67
N HIS A 169 13.55 -6.30 3.92
CA HIS A 169 12.46 -6.01 4.86
C HIS A 169 11.14 -6.65 4.40
N LEU A 170 10.80 -6.56 3.13
CA LEU A 170 9.59 -7.18 2.58
C LEU A 170 9.58 -8.69 2.82
N LYS A 171 10.69 -9.36 2.53
CA LYS A 171 10.79 -10.82 2.63
C LYS A 171 10.86 -11.30 4.08
N ASN A 172 11.55 -10.57 4.95
CA ASN A 172 11.87 -11.05 6.29
C ASN A 172 11.02 -10.42 7.40
N VAL A 173 10.27 -9.34 7.10
CA VAL A 173 9.40 -8.67 8.08
C VAL A 173 7.97 -8.57 7.56
N THR A 174 7.74 -7.87 6.44
CA THR A 174 6.39 -7.56 5.95
C THR A 174 5.60 -8.82 5.58
N CYS A 175 6.16 -9.70 4.74
CA CYS A 175 5.46 -10.92 4.30
C CYS A 175 5.14 -11.87 5.45
N PRO A 176 6.07 -12.19 6.38
CA PRO A 176 5.76 -13.00 7.55
C PRO A 176 4.68 -12.39 8.45
N LYS A 177 4.77 -11.09 8.76
CA LYS A 177 3.75 -10.37 9.54
C LYS A 177 2.38 -10.41 8.86
N HIS A 178 2.34 -10.07 7.56
CA HIS A 178 1.09 -10.09 6.81
C HIS A 178 0.46 -11.49 6.78
N SER A 179 1.25 -12.52 6.58
CA SER A 179 0.76 -13.91 6.60
C SER A 179 0.25 -14.33 7.97
N LEU A 180 0.92 -13.92 9.05
CA LEU A 180 0.49 -14.22 10.43
C LEU A 180 -0.87 -13.58 10.75
N HIS A 181 -1.09 -12.33 10.35
CA HIS A 181 -2.37 -11.63 10.53
C HIS A 181 -3.48 -12.10 9.57
N GLY A 182 -3.11 -12.76 8.49
CA GLY A 182 -4.04 -13.40 7.56
C GLY A 182 -4.41 -14.82 8.00
N SER A 183 -4.12 -15.82 7.15
CA SER A 183 -4.44 -17.22 7.47
C SER A 183 -3.49 -17.86 8.49
N GLY A 184 -2.30 -17.33 8.68
CA GLY A 184 -1.23 -17.92 9.50
C GLY A 184 -0.65 -19.23 8.94
N LYS A 185 -1.11 -19.68 7.76
CA LYS A 185 -0.79 -21.02 7.22
C LYS A 185 0.49 -21.08 6.42
N SER A 186 1.05 -19.94 5.99
CA SER A 186 2.30 -19.95 5.22
C SER A 186 3.49 -20.37 6.08
N ALA A 187 4.52 -20.91 5.45
CA ALA A 187 5.73 -21.34 6.16
C ALA A 187 6.46 -20.16 6.82
N CYS A 188 6.44 -18.98 6.21
CA CYS A 188 7.07 -17.77 6.77
C CYS A 188 6.35 -17.23 8.00
N ALA A 189 5.02 -17.41 8.15
CA ALA A 189 4.30 -17.05 9.37
C ALA A 189 4.81 -17.85 10.58
N LYS A 190 5.14 -19.12 10.38
CA LYS A 190 5.68 -19.99 11.42
C LYS A 190 7.17 -19.74 11.70
N ALA A 191 7.94 -19.46 10.64
CA ALA A 191 9.39 -19.26 10.73
C ALA A 191 9.79 -17.84 11.18
N GLY A 192 8.87 -16.87 11.15
CA GLY A 192 9.13 -15.45 11.41
C GLY A 192 10.02 -14.76 10.37
N ARG A 193 10.35 -15.44 9.26
CA ARG A 193 11.16 -14.92 8.14
C ARG A 193 10.81 -15.65 6.85
N CYS A 194 11.21 -15.11 5.72
CA CYS A 194 11.05 -15.78 4.44
C CYS A 194 11.89 -17.07 4.41
N VAL A 195 11.27 -18.14 3.96
CA VAL A 195 11.90 -19.46 3.72
C VAL A 195 11.72 -19.89 2.27
N ASP A 196 11.36 -18.96 1.40
CA ASP A 196 11.07 -19.17 -0.03
C ASP A 196 10.20 -20.41 -0.28
N CYS A 197 9.10 -20.49 0.46
CA CYS A 197 8.21 -21.65 0.43
C CYS A 197 7.59 -21.86 -0.95
N ASP A 198 7.50 -23.13 -1.34
CA ASP A 198 6.79 -23.58 -2.56
C ASP A 198 5.68 -24.56 -2.14
N ASN A 199 4.53 -24.01 -1.75
CA ASN A 199 3.35 -24.78 -1.34
C ASN A 199 2.05 -23.99 -1.57
N ASP A 200 0.91 -24.67 -1.47
CA ASP A 200 -0.42 -24.11 -1.74
C ASP A 200 -0.82 -22.93 -0.83
N ASN A 201 -0.13 -22.72 0.29
CA ASN A 201 -0.37 -21.60 1.19
C ASN A 201 0.54 -20.40 0.93
N ARG A 202 1.31 -20.41 -0.16
CA ARG A 202 2.17 -19.29 -0.56
C ARG A 202 1.31 -18.08 -0.91
N MET A 203 1.59 -16.94 -0.27
CA MET A 203 0.88 -15.67 -0.49
C MET A 203 1.65 -14.69 -1.39
N CYS A 204 2.94 -14.91 -1.62
CA CYS A 204 3.79 -14.05 -2.45
C CYS A 204 3.96 -14.68 -3.84
N CYS A 205 2.87 -14.61 -4.65
CA CYS A 205 2.83 -15.17 -5.99
C CYS A 205 3.26 -14.17 -7.05
N ILE A 206 3.06 -12.88 -6.79
CA ILE A 206 3.33 -11.80 -7.74
C ILE A 206 4.20 -10.76 -7.04
N THR A 207 5.25 -10.32 -7.72
CA THR A 207 6.04 -9.14 -7.33
C THR A 207 5.93 -8.12 -8.44
N SER A 208 5.55 -6.89 -8.10
CA SER A 208 5.57 -5.76 -9.03
C SER A 208 6.52 -4.68 -8.54
N ILE A 209 7.25 -4.09 -9.48
CA ILE A 209 8.14 -2.96 -9.27
C ILE A 209 7.64 -1.83 -10.17
N LEU A 210 7.33 -0.69 -9.57
CA LEU A 210 6.91 0.49 -10.29
C LEU A 210 7.96 1.57 -10.09
N ASP A 211 8.77 1.80 -11.12
CA ASP A 211 9.90 2.72 -11.06
C ASP A 211 9.53 4.15 -11.43
N ARG A 212 8.42 4.34 -12.14
CA ARG A 212 7.96 5.61 -12.65
C ARG A 212 6.45 5.58 -12.84
N ALA A 213 5.79 6.73 -12.68
CA ALA A 213 4.37 6.87 -13.01
C ALA A 213 4.11 6.57 -14.50
N LEU A 214 3.03 5.86 -14.77
CA LEU A 214 2.61 5.59 -16.15
C LEU A 214 2.02 6.87 -16.78
N PRO A 215 2.25 7.11 -18.08
CA PRO A 215 1.92 8.40 -18.72
C PRO A 215 0.44 8.79 -18.71
N ASP A 216 -0.45 7.80 -18.64
CA ASP A 216 -1.90 7.99 -18.73
C ASP A 216 -2.61 7.89 -17.38
N ARG A 217 -1.85 7.93 -16.27
CA ARG A 217 -2.36 7.74 -14.89
C ARG A 217 -1.84 8.78 -13.93
N GLU A 218 -2.69 9.13 -12.99
CA GLU A 218 -2.38 10.02 -11.88
C GLU A 218 -2.11 9.18 -10.62
N TYR A 219 -0.88 9.19 -10.15
CA TYR A 219 -0.51 8.55 -8.88
C TYR A 219 -0.33 9.61 -7.80
N HIS A 220 -1.17 9.57 -6.79
CA HIS A 220 -1.11 10.41 -5.60
C HIS A 220 -0.48 9.62 -4.45
N ILE A 221 0.70 10.04 -4.03
CA ILE A 221 1.49 9.37 -2.98
C ILE A 221 1.38 10.19 -1.70
N VAL A 222 0.57 9.72 -0.77
CA VAL A 222 0.33 10.36 0.53
C VAL A 222 1.28 9.75 1.57
N ILE A 223 2.36 10.45 1.86
CA ILE A 223 3.38 10.04 2.84
C ILE A 223 2.94 10.53 4.21
N VAL A 224 2.88 9.63 5.18
CA VAL A 224 2.48 9.94 6.55
C VAL A 224 3.66 9.72 7.50
N ASP A 225 3.99 10.72 8.34
CA ASP A 225 5.08 10.62 9.32
C ASP A 225 4.70 9.79 10.55
N GLU A 226 3.99 8.70 10.31
CA GLU A 226 3.61 7.68 11.29
C GLU A 226 3.91 6.29 10.73
N GLU A 227 4.07 5.32 11.62
CA GLU A 227 4.13 3.91 11.23
C GLU A 227 2.72 3.41 10.92
N LEU A 228 2.48 2.95 9.70
CA LEU A 228 1.18 2.49 9.24
C LEU A 228 1.26 1.12 8.56
N GLY A 229 0.57 0.16 9.10
CA GLY A 229 0.54 -1.22 8.63
C GLY A 229 1.89 -1.93 8.83
N TYR A 230 2.26 -2.79 7.87
CA TYR A 230 3.46 -3.62 7.96
C TYR A 230 4.47 -3.23 6.91
#